data_b7c564865d6ce6d4ab8a29eb3281c921
#
_entry.id   b7c564865d6ce6d4ab8a29eb3281c921
#
_cell.length_a   1.000
_cell.length_b   1.000
_cell.length_c   1.000
_cell.angle_alpha   90.00
_cell.angle_beta   90.00
_cell.angle_gamma   90.00
#
_symmetry.space_group_name_H-M   'P 1'
#
loop_
_entity.id
_entity.type
_entity.pdbx_description
1 polymer ?
#
loop_
_entity_poly.entity_id
_entity_poly.type
_entity_poly.pdbx_seq_one_letter_code
_entity_poly.pdbx_strand_id
1 'polypeptide(L)'
;MMDPSNVYMIRDVATVTNVFIIGGDRADLYKVNKVPHGTVSRMWYNSPSLGMDRRLTIYTPAGYETSGKRYPVFYLLHGAGGDEEAWIALGRTSQILDNLIAQGKAKPMIVVMTNGNAWQDAAAGESPKGFVAPSMRPDERAKVAEGAFELSFPEIVKFVEKNFRTLANKKNRAIAGLSMGSFHSCNISKYYPDMFDYVGLFSAAIMPNKDAVSYTHLTLPT
;
A
#
# COMPACT_ATOMS: atom_id res chain seq x y z
N MET A 1 -27.66 4.30 3.06
CA MET A 1 -28.11 5.71 3.03
C MET A 1 -27.00 6.55 3.64
N MET A 2 -26.56 7.61 2.96
CA MET A 2 -25.51 8.50 3.49
C MET A 2 -26.17 9.54 4.42
N ASP A 3 -25.50 9.85 5.53
CA ASP A 3 -25.87 10.93 6.42
C ASP A 3 -25.36 12.26 5.87
N PRO A 4 -26.23 13.18 5.43
CA PRO A 4 -25.80 14.45 4.83
C PRO A 4 -25.14 15.42 5.83
N SER A 5 -25.31 15.20 7.14
CA SER A 5 -24.66 15.98 8.18
C SER A 5 -23.24 15.53 8.50
N ASN A 6 -22.85 14.33 8.07
CA ASN A 6 -21.48 13.81 8.22
C ASN A 6 -20.71 13.98 6.92
N VAL A 7 -19.83 14.97 6.91
CA VAL A 7 -18.99 15.28 5.73
C VAL A 7 -17.78 14.37 5.57
N TYR A 8 -17.49 13.52 6.58
CA TYR A 8 -16.39 12.58 6.46
C TYR A 8 -16.83 11.32 5.72
N MET A 9 -16.40 11.25 4.47
CA MET A 9 -16.74 10.17 3.54
C MET A 9 -15.48 9.50 3.02
N ILE A 10 -15.58 8.19 2.81
CA ILE A 10 -14.55 7.40 2.15
C ILE A 10 -15.18 6.56 1.04
N ARG A 11 -14.37 6.23 0.05
CA ARG A 11 -14.74 5.26 -0.98
C ARG A 11 -14.30 3.86 -0.56
N ASP A 12 -15.23 2.92 -0.60
CA ASP A 12 -14.99 1.50 -0.43
C ASP A 12 -15.45 0.76 -1.69
N VAL A 13 -14.53 0.16 -2.43
CA VAL A 13 -14.76 -0.49 -3.71
C VAL A 13 -15.50 0.46 -4.68
N ALA A 14 -16.78 0.28 -4.88
CA ALA A 14 -17.63 1.04 -5.80
C ALA A 14 -18.63 1.96 -5.07
N THR A 15 -18.58 2.03 -3.75
CA THR A 15 -19.52 2.81 -2.93
C THR A 15 -18.82 3.89 -2.13
N VAL A 16 -19.56 4.94 -1.81
CA VAL A 16 -19.14 5.98 -0.87
C VAL A 16 -19.92 5.80 0.43
N THR A 17 -19.21 5.82 1.55
CA THR A 17 -19.78 5.65 2.88
C THR A 17 -19.33 6.77 3.81
N ASN A 18 -20.22 7.14 4.74
CA ASN A 18 -19.82 8.00 5.86
C ASN A 18 -19.03 7.19 6.89
N VAL A 19 -18.09 7.85 7.53
CA VAL A 19 -17.24 7.25 8.55
C VAL A 19 -17.27 8.06 9.83
N PHE A 20 -17.34 7.38 10.96
CA PHE A 20 -17.10 7.96 12.27
C PHE A 20 -16.27 6.99 13.12
N ILE A 21 -15.50 7.54 14.03
CA ILE A 21 -14.67 6.76 14.94
C ILE A 21 -15.33 6.77 16.32
N ILE A 22 -15.72 5.60 16.80
CA ILE A 22 -16.21 5.44 18.16
C ILE A 22 -15.02 5.54 19.11
N GLY A 23 -15.11 6.43 20.11
CA GLY A 23 -14.07 6.60 21.13
C GLY A 23 -13.87 5.33 21.96
N GLY A 24 -12.73 5.23 22.63
CA GLY A 24 -12.31 4.11 23.49
C GLY A 24 -10.87 3.69 23.21
N ASP A 25 -10.29 2.83 24.03
CA ASP A 25 -8.87 2.45 24.00
C ASP A 25 -8.44 1.90 22.64
N ARG A 26 -9.33 1.17 21.96
CA ARG A 26 -9.05 0.62 20.63
C ARG A 26 -9.01 1.69 19.54
N ALA A 27 -9.66 2.83 19.74
CA ALA A 27 -9.67 3.94 18.80
C ALA A 27 -8.40 4.79 18.87
N ASP A 28 -7.60 4.68 19.93
CA ASP A 28 -6.44 5.52 20.18
C ASP A 28 -5.38 5.46 19.08
N LEU A 29 -5.28 4.33 18.37
CA LEU A 29 -4.39 4.21 17.23
C LEU A 29 -4.94 4.82 15.94
N TYR A 30 -6.25 4.90 15.80
CA TYR A 30 -6.89 5.33 14.53
C TYR A 30 -7.21 6.81 14.49
N LYS A 31 -7.38 7.46 15.63
CA LYS A 31 -7.71 8.90 15.69
C LYS A 31 -6.48 9.77 15.51
N VAL A 32 -6.69 11.02 15.17
CA VAL A 32 -5.64 12.03 15.17
C VAL A 32 -5.33 12.40 16.62
N ASN A 33 -4.13 12.10 17.08
CA ASN A 33 -3.63 12.46 18.40
C ASN A 33 -2.67 13.65 18.33
N LYS A 34 -2.39 14.28 19.45
CA LYS A 34 -1.40 15.37 19.56
C LYS A 34 0.02 14.78 19.58
N VAL A 35 0.48 14.31 18.45
CA VAL A 35 1.81 13.72 18.21
C VAL A 35 2.45 14.36 16.98
N PRO A 36 3.76 14.24 16.77
CA PRO A 36 4.36 14.63 15.49
C PRO A 36 3.76 13.83 14.33
N HIS A 37 3.38 14.53 13.25
CA HIS A 37 2.74 13.93 12.09
C HIS A 37 3.71 13.78 10.92
N GLY A 38 3.60 12.66 10.21
CA GLY A 38 4.27 12.44 8.94
C GLY A 38 3.58 13.14 7.77
N THR A 39 4.19 13.05 6.61
CA THR A 39 3.67 13.63 5.36
C THR A 39 3.14 12.54 4.44
N VAL A 40 2.01 12.80 3.81
CA VAL A 40 1.46 11.95 2.74
C VAL A 40 1.59 12.68 1.42
N SER A 41 2.30 12.07 0.48
CA SER A 41 2.48 12.59 -0.88
C SER A 41 1.93 11.62 -1.92
N ARG A 42 1.50 12.17 -3.07
CA ARG A 42 1.07 11.43 -4.24
C ARG A 42 2.03 11.72 -5.36
N MET A 43 2.62 10.67 -5.90
CA MET A 43 3.66 10.81 -6.91
C MET A 43 3.38 9.93 -8.11
N TRP A 44 3.63 10.48 -9.28
CA TRP A 44 3.57 9.75 -10.54
C TRP A 44 4.93 9.17 -10.88
N TYR A 45 4.94 7.96 -11.39
CA TYR A 45 6.12 7.30 -11.92
C TYR A 45 5.81 6.65 -13.27
N ASN A 46 6.79 6.62 -14.13
CA ASN A 46 6.67 5.90 -15.38
C ASN A 46 6.88 4.40 -15.17
N SER A 47 5.96 3.59 -15.68
CA SER A 47 6.05 2.13 -15.71
C SER A 47 6.18 1.64 -17.15
N PRO A 48 7.40 1.45 -17.65
CA PRO A 48 7.63 0.96 -19.01
C PRO A 48 7.02 -0.42 -19.26
N SER A 49 7.07 -1.31 -18.27
CA SER A 49 6.50 -2.66 -18.39
C SER A 49 4.99 -2.66 -18.55
N LEU A 50 4.29 -1.66 -18.01
CA LEU A 50 2.84 -1.50 -18.14
C LEU A 50 2.45 -0.48 -19.22
N GLY A 51 3.44 0.20 -19.83
CA GLY A 51 3.23 1.17 -20.90
C GLY A 51 2.45 2.42 -20.47
N MET A 52 2.53 2.82 -19.21
CA MET A 52 1.79 3.97 -18.68
C MET A 52 2.50 4.61 -17.49
N ASP A 53 2.17 5.88 -17.24
CA ASP A 53 2.46 6.52 -15.97
C ASP A 53 1.47 6.07 -14.92
N ARG A 54 1.95 5.83 -13.70
CA ARG A 54 1.15 5.34 -12.58
C ARG A 54 1.38 6.13 -11.33
N ARG A 55 0.38 6.20 -10.45
CA ARG A 55 0.45 6.95 -9.20
C ARG A 55 0.73 6.04 -8.00
N LEU A 56 1.48 6.59 -7.04
CA LEU A 56 1.76 6.02 -5.72
C LEU A 56 1.32 7.00 -4.65
N THR A 57 0.83 6.49 -3.53
CA THR A 57 0.67 7.25 -2.29
C THR A 57 1.77 6.85 -1.32
N ILE A 58 2.50 7.83 -0.80
CA ILE A 58 3.71 7.61 -0.01
C ILE A 58 3.59 8.38 1.29
N TYR A 59 3.79 7.69 2.41
CA TYR A 59 3.93 8.28 3.73
C TYR A 59 5.42 8.38 4.09
N THR A 60 5.85 9.54 4.57
CA THR A 60 7.16 9.75 5.19
C THR A 60 6.97 10.13 6.66
N PRO A 61 7.82 9.64 7.59
CA PRO A 61 7.61 9.86 9.01
C PRO A 61 7.90 11.31 9.40
N ALA A 62 7.34 11.73 10.53
CA ALA A 62 7.58 13.07 11.08
C ALA A 62 9.07 13.40 11.17
N GLY A 63 9.43 14.60 10.76
CA GLY A 63 10.82 15.06 10.71
C GLY A 63 11.63 14.54 9.53
N TYR A 64 11.01 13.79 8.59
CA TYR A 64 11.70 13.34 7.39
C TYR A 64 12.33 14.49 6.61
N GLU A 65 11.60 15.58 6.38
CA GLU A 65 12.04 16.70 5.54
C GLU A 65 13.31 17.40 6.10
N THR A 66 13.42 17.49 7.41
CA THR A 66 14.51 18.21 8.10
C THR A 66 15.65 17.28 8.50
N SER A 67 15.46 15.97 8.50
CA SER A 67 16.50 15.01 8.88
C SER A 67 17.28 14.52 7.66
N GLY A 68 18.60 14.36 7.78
CA GLY A 68 19.43 13.70 6.78
C GLY A 68 19.38 12.17 6.84
N LYS A 69 18.53 11.58 7.68
CA LYS A 69 18.48 10.13 7.91
C LYS A 69 17.93 9.37 6.72
N ARG A 70 18.35 8.11 6.59
CA ARG A 70 17.76 7.13 5.68
C ARG A 70 16.84 6.21 6.46
N TYR A 71 15.77 5.75 5.81
CA TYR A 71 14.68 5.00 6.44
C TYR A 71 14.46 3.64 5.77
N PRO A 72 14.03 2.62 6.52
CA PRO A 72 13.49 1.40 5.93
C PRO A 72 12.21 1.70 5.14
N VAL A 73 11.88 0.85 4.19
CA VAL A 73 10.71 1.01 3.33
C VAL A 73 9.75 -0.15 3.52
N PHE A 74 8.49 0.17 3.72
CA PHE A 74 7.40 -0.78 3.78
C PHE A 74 6.45 -0.56 2.59
N TYR A 75 6.32 -1.56 1.73
CA TYR A 75 5.37 -1.58 0.62
C TYR A 75 4.08 -2.24 1.08
N LEU A 76 2.97 -1.50 1.01
CA LEU A 76 1.67 -1.89 1.56
C LEU A 76 0.62 -1.95 0.44
N LEU A 77 0.15 -3.16 0.12
CA LEU A 77 -0.68 -3.47 -1.02
C LEU A 77 -2.14 -3.66 -0.60
N HIS A 78 -3.05 -3.03 -1.34
CA HIS A 78 -4.49 -3.06 -1.06
C HIS A 78 -5.16 -4.37 -1.52
N GLY A 79 -6.37 -4.62 -1.01
CA GLY A 79 -7.25 -5.71 -1.44
C GLY A 79 -8.02 -5.42 -2.73
N ALA A 80 -8.77 -6.39 -3.23
CA ALA A 80 -9.62 -6.20 -4.40
C ALA A 80 -10.57 -5.02 -4.20
N GLY A 81 -10.75 -4.20 -5.25
CA GLY A 81 -11.56 -2.99 -5.22
C GLY A 81 -10.88 -1.75 -4.66
N GLY A 82 -9.69 -1.87 -4.10
CA GLY A 82 -8.87 -0.74 -3.68
C GLY A 82 -8.00 -0.18 -4.80
N ASP A 83 -7.23 0.82 -4.44
CA ASP A 83 -6.19 1.47 -5.23
C ASP A 83 -5.13 2.08 -4.29
N GLU A 84 -4.25 2.94 -4.79
CA GLU A 84 -3.18 3.56 -3.99
C GLU A 84 -3.68 4.47 -2.86
N GLU A 85 -4.96 4.83 -2.82
CA GLU A 85 -5.57 5.63 -1.74
C GLU A 85 -6.20 4.78 -0.63
N ALA A 86 -6.44 3.48 -0.87
CA ALA A 86 -7.21 2.64 0.03
C ALA A 86 -6.64 2.60 1.46
N TRP A 87 -5.34 2.42 1.60
CA TRP A 87 -4.70 2.33 2.91
C TRP A 87 -4.66 3.66 3.67
N ILE A 88 -4.64 4.80 2.98
CA ILE A 88 -4.75 6.11 3.62
C ILE A 88 -6.20 6.39 4.01
N ALA A 89 -7.14 6.18 3.10
CA ALA A 89 -8.54 6.53 3.31
C ALA A 89 -9.23 5.55 4.28
N LEU A 90 -9.22 4.25 3.95
CA LEU A 90 -9.86 3.20 4.74
C LEU A 90 -9.00 2.75 5.93
N GLY A 91 -7.71 2.50 5.67
CA GLY A 91 -6.79 1.94 6.64
C GLY A 91 -6.24 2.94 7.65
N ARG A 92 -6.42 4.25 7.42
CA ARG A 92 -5.91 5.34 8.29
C ARG A 92 -4.41 5.19 8.62
N THR A 93 -3.65 4.74 7.63
CA THR A 93 -2.24 4.35 7.81
C THR A 93 -1.38 5.46 8.39
N SER A 94 -1.58 6.72 7.97
CA SER A 94 -0.82 7.86 8.51
C SER A 94 -1.07 8.05 10.01
N GLN A 95 -2.31 8.01 10.46
CA GLN A 95 -2.66 8.15 11.87
C GLN A 95 -2.09 7.01 12.72
N ILE A 96 -2.21 5.78 12.24
CA ILE A 96 -1.68 4.60 12.93
C ILE A 96 -0.17 4.70 13.06
N LEU A 97 0.54 5.06 12.00
CA LEU A 97 2.00 5.18 12.01
C LEU A 97 2.47 6.32 12.90
N ASP A 98 1.86 7.50 12.80
CA ASP A 98 2.19 8.64 13.67
C ASP A 98 2.07 8.26 15.14
N ASN A 99 0.96 7.60 15.51
CA ASN A 99 0.70 7.17 16.87
C ASN A 99 1.67 6.08 17.35
N LEU A 100 1.92 5.06 16.53
CA LEU A 100 2.84 3.97 16.89
C LEU A 100 4.29 4.43 16.97
N ILE A 101 4.73 5.33 16.06
CA ILE A 101 6.08 5.88 16.07
C ILE A 101 6.26 6.76 17.31
N ALA A 102 5.29 7.62 17.65
CA ALA A 102 5.33 8.46 18.84
C ALA A 102 5.36 7.66 20.14
N GLN A 103 4.71 6.47 20.16
CA GLN A 103 4.74 5.53 21.28
C GLN A 103 6.01 4.67 21.33
N GLY A 104 6.92 4.78 20.36
CA GLY A 104 8.11 3.92 20.25
C GLY A 104 7.80 2.47 19.88
N LYS A 105 6.55 2.15 19.48
CA LYS A 105 6.10 0.82 19.08
C LYS A 105 6.40 0.49 17.61
N ALA A 106 6.63 1.49 16.78
CA ALA A 106 7.10 1.33 15.41
C ALA A 106 8.34 2.18 15.16
N LYS A 107 9.27 1.66 14.36
CA LYS A 107 10.40 2.47 13.87
C LYS A 107 9.90 3.45 12.82
N PRO A 108 10.45 4.69 12.77
CA PRO A 108 10.19 5.58 11.65
C PRO A 108 10.54 4.91 10.32
N MET A 109 9.61 4.92 9.37
CA MET A 109 9.74 4.26 8.07
C MET A 109 9.01 5.02 6.98
N ILE A 110 9.42 4.80 5.73
CA ILE A 110 8.67 5.21 4.55
C ILE A 110 7.67 4.10 4.25
N VAL A 111 6.40 4.45 3.99
CA VAL A 111 5.39 3.49 3.54
C VAL A 111 4.91 3.85 2.15
N VAL A 112 4.98 2.88 1.24
CA VAL A 112 4.62 3.02 -0.17
C VAL A 112 3.35 2.22 -0.43
N MET A 113 2.28 2.91 -0.74
CA MET A 113 0.98 2.32 -1.08
C MET A 113 0.82 2.36 -2.59
N THR A 114 0.71 1.19 -3.18
CA THR A 114 0.71 1.00 -4.63
C THR A 114 -0.70 0.75 -5.15
N ASN A 115 -0.93 0.99 -6.42
CA ASN A 115 -2.11 0.49 -7.12
C ASN A 115 -1.81 -0.89 -7.71
N GLY A 116 -2.44 -1.94 -7.18
CA GLY A 116 -2.27 -3.33 -7.64
C GLY A 116 -3.03 -3.65 -8.93
N ASN A 117 -3.87 -2.74 -9.42
CA ASN A 117 -4.62 -2.92 -10.65
C ASN A 117 -3.75 -2.51 -11.84
N ALA A 118 -3.14 -3.48 -12.53
CA ALA A 118 -2.16 -3.21 -13.58
C ALA A 118 -2.70 -2.44 -14.80
N TRP A 119 -4.02 -2.36 -14.96
CA TRP A 119 -4.72 -1.61 -16.02
C TRP A 119 -5.05 -0.16 -15.62
N GLN A 120 -4.86 0.19 -14.36
CA GLN A 120 -5.21 1.50 -13.79
C GLN A 120 -3.97 2.35 -13.60
N ASP A 121 -3.99 3.59 -14.04
CA ASP A 121 -2.91 4.55 -13.83
C ASP A 121 -2.99 5.22 -12.46
N ALA A 122 -4.19 5.53 -11.97
CA ALA A 122 -4.42 6.13 -10.66
C ALA A 122 -5.79 5.74 -10.11
N ALA A 123 -6.06 6.09 -8.86
CA ALA A 123 -7.36 5.96 -8.21
C ALA A 123 -8.49 6.58 -9.05
N ALA A 124 -9.68 6.06 -8.89
CA ALA A 124 -10.84 6.49 -9.65
C ALA A 124 -11.08 8.02 -9.53
N GLY A 125 -11.16 8.69 -10.67
CA GLY A 125 -11.30 10.14 -10.76
C GLY A 125 -9.98 10.93 -10.72
N GLU A 126 -8.84 10.27 -10.54
CA GLU A 126 -7.52 10.90 -10.48
C GLU A 126 -6.68 10.63 -11.75
N SER A 127 -7.27 9.91 -12.70
CA SER A 127 -6.64 9.58 -13.98
C SER A 127 -6.99 10.61 -15.04
N PRO A 128 -6.05 10.99 -15.95
CA PRO A 128 -6.35 11.76 -17.14
C PRO A 128 -7.32 11.03 -18.09
N LYS A 129 -7.50 9.73 -17.93
CA LYS A 129 -8.49 8.93 -18.67
C LYS A 129 -9.90 9.01 -18.07
N GLY A 130 -10.09 9.82 -17.02
CA GLY A 130 -11.35 9.99 -16.33
C GLY A 130 -11.60 8.93 -15.24
N PHE A 131 -12.87 8.58 -15.03
CA PHE A 131 -13.24 7.63 -14.01
C PHE A 131 -13.02 6.18 -14.48
N VAL A 132 -11.98 5.53 -13.96
CA VAL A 132 -11.71 4.12 -14.16
C VAL A 132 -11.93 3.39 -12.84
N ALA A 133 -12.94 2.53 -12.79
CA ALA A 133 -13.25 1.78 -11.56
C ALA A 133 -12.14 0.77 -11.23
N PRO A 134 -11.76 0.60 -9.96
CA PRO A 134 -10.57 -0.21 -9.60
C PRO A 134 -10.82 -1.65 -9.90
N SER A 135 -11.67 -2.41 -9.89
CA SER A 135 -11.60 -3.89 -10.03
C SER A 135 -12.73 -4.53 -10.82
N MET A 136 -13.62 -3.75 -11.36
CA MET A 136 -14.92 -4.29 -11.79
C MET A 136 -15.13 -4.27 -13.31
N ARG A 137 -14.06 -4.03 -14.09
CA ARG A 137 -14.14 -4.08 -15.56
C ARG A 137 -13.37 -5.28 -16.10
N PRO A 138 -14.05 -6.41 -16.37
CA PRO A 138 -13.42 -7.62 -16.90
C PRO A 138 -12.70 -7.40 -18.25
N ASP A 139 -13.25 -6.52 -19.08
CA ASP A 139 -12.71 -6.15 -20.40
C ASP A 139 -11.33 -5.46 -20.32
N GLU A 140 -11.11 -4.61 -19.34
CA GLU A 140 -9.82 -3.97 -19.16
C GLU A 140 -8.80 -4.90 -18.49
N ARG A 141 -9.23 -5.75 -17.55
CA ARG A 141 -8.39 -6.79 -16.95
C ARG A 141 -7.89 -7.80 -17.98
N ALA A 142 -8.73 -8.16 -18.94
CA ALA A 142 -8.38 -9.12 -20.00
C ALA A 142 -7.30 -8.60 -20.96
N LYS A 143 -7.04 -7.29 -21.00
CA LYS A 143 -6.00 -6.69 -21.83
C LYS A 143 -4.60 -6.72 -21.19
N VAL A 144 -4.52 -7.04 -19.90
CA VAL A 144 -3.28 -7.03 -19.14
C VAL A 144 -2.84 -8.47 -18.89
N ALA A 145 -1.57 -8.77 -19.18
CA ALA A 145 -1.01 -10.09 -18.94
C ALA A 145 -1.07 -10.47 -17.45
N GLU A 146 -1.30 -11.73 -17.17
CA GLU A 146 -1.24 -12.25 -15.80
C GLU A 146 0.16 -11.99 -15.19
N GLY A 147 0.18 -11.56 -13.94
CA GLY A 147 1.43 -11.24 -13.25
C GLY A 147 2.09 -9.93 -13.68
N ALA A 148 1.48 -9.14 -14.56
CA ALA A 148 2.09 -7.91 -15.07
C ALA A 148 2.42 -6.89 -13.97
N PHE A 149 1.56 -6.76 -12.95
CA PHE A 149 1.83 -5.90 -11.81
C PHE A 149 3.05 -6.39 -11.01
N GLU A 150 3.10 -7.67 -10.71
CA GLU A 150 4.19 -8.27 -9.93
C GLU A 150 5.53 -8.15 -10.67
N LEU A 151 5.53 -8.39 -11.97
CA LEU A 151 6.73 -8.28 -12.81
C LEU A 151 7.21 -6.84 -12.95
N SER A 152 6.32 -5.85 -12.89
CA SER A 152 6.67 -4.43 -12.93
C SER A 152 7.16 -3.87 -11.58
N PHE A 153 7.05 -4.62 -10.49
CA PHE A 153 7.32 -4.12 -9.13
C PHE A 153 8.73 -3.56 -8.91
N PRO A 154 9.81 -4.06 -9.54
CA PRO A 154 11.14 -3.45 -9.45
C PRO A 154 11.20 -1.98 -9.91
N GLU A 155 10.31 -1.56 -10.80
CA GLU A 155 10.20 -0.16 -11.25
C GLU A 155 9.79 0.75 -10.10
N ILE A 156 8.84 0.29 -9.27
CA ILE A 156 8.38 0.99 -8.06
C ILE A 156 9.54 1.12 -7.07
N VAL A 157 10.24 0.02 -6.79
CA VAL A 157 11.39 0.03 -5.86
C VAL A 157 12.45 1.00 -6.34
N LYS A 158 12.82 0.94 -7.61
CA LYS A 158 13.81 1.84 -8.23
C LYS A 158 13.37 3.32 -8.14
N PHE A 159 12.10 3.60 -8.41
CA PHE A 159 11.54 4.95 -8.30
C PHE A 159 11.63 5.47 -6.87
N VAL A 160 11.24 4.68 -5.89
CA VAL A 160 11.27 5.06 -4.46
C VAL A 160 12.70 5.31 -3.99
N GLU A 161 13.64 4.44 -4.33
CA GLU A 161 15.05 4.57 -3.94
C GLU A 161 15.75 5.75 -4.61
N LYS A 162 15.31 6.15 -5.80
CA LYS A 162 15.81 7.34 -6.49
C LYS A 162 15.32 8.63 -5.84
N ASN A 163 14.08 8.65 -5.35
CA ASN A 163 13.40 9.89 -4.93
C ASN A 163 13.38 10.10 -3.41
N PHE A 164 13.64 9.05 -2.62
CA PHE A 164 13.58 9.10 -1.16
C PHE A 164 14.87 8.61 -0.51
N ARG A 165 15.11 9.08 0.71
CA ARG A 165 16.25 8.65 1.53
C ARG A 165 15.97 7.29 2.15
N THR A 166 16.20 6.23 1.40
CA THR A 166 15.95 4.84 1.80
C THR A 166 17.22 4.14 2.28
N LEU A 167 17.05 3.13 3.12
CA LEU A 167 18.04 2.09 3.38
C LEU A 167 17.87 1.00 2.30
N ALA A 168 18.54 1.20 1.15
CA ALA A 168 18.31 0.47 -0.09
C ALA A 168 18.91 -0.95 -0.08
N ASN A 169 18.45 -1.80 0.85
CA ASN A 169 18.85 -3.20 0.93
C ASN A 169 17.70 -4.07 1.44
N LYS A 170 17.78 -5.38 1.16
CA LYS A 170 16.78 -6.40 1.50
C LYS A 170 16.34 -6.35 2.98
N LYS A 171 17.29 -6.20 3.91
CA LYS A 171 17.04 -6.18 5.37
C LYS A 171 16.19 -4.99 5.83
N ASN A 172 16.08 -3.98 5.01
CA ASN A 172 15.33 -2.76 5.29
C ASN A 172 14.12 -2.58 4.36
N ARG A 173 13.71 -3.63 3.65
CA ARG A 173 12.49 -3.64 2.85
C ARG A 173 11.52 -4.69 3.36
N ALA A 174 10.28 -4.26 3.54
CA ALA A 174 9.13 -5.11 3.85
C ALA A 174 8.08 -4.95 2.77
N ILE A 175 7.34 -6.02 2.48
CA ILE A 175 6.14 -6.00 1.65
C ILE A 175 5.01 -6.70 2.39
N ALA A 176 3.82 -6.13 2.38
CA ALA A 176 2.63 -6.82 2.87
C ALA A 176 1.38 -6.36 2.11
N GLY A 177 0.36 -7.17 2.15
CA GLY A 177 -0.90 -6.84 1.51
C GLY A 177 -2.09 -7.59 2.06
N LEU A 178 -3.28 -7.05 1.79
CA LEU A 178 -4.56 -7.61 2.18
C LEU A 178 -5.21 -8.33 1.00
N SER A 179 -5.70 -9.58 1.19
CA SER A 179 -6.47 -10.32 0.19
C SER A 179 -5.73 -10.35 -1.17
N MET A 180 -6.21 -9.69 -2.21
CA MET A 180 -5.50 -9.54 -3.49
C MET A 180 -4.07 -9.03 -3.30
N GLY A 181 -3.85 -8.05 -2.42
CA GLY A 181 -2.51 -7.54 -2.10
C GLY A 181 -1.62 -8.57 -1.43
N SER A 182 -2.18 -9.53 -0.67
CA SER A 182 -1.39 -10.63 -0.12
C SER A 182 -0.95 -11.61 -1.23
N PHE A 183 -1.81 -11.88 -2.20
CA PHE A 183 -1.46 -12.65 -3.38
C PHE A 183 -0.32 -11.99 -4.17
N HIS A 184 -0.44 -10.68 -4.44
CA HIS A 184 0.63 -9.90 -5.06
C HIS A 184 1.94 -9.96 -4.26
N SER A 185 1.86 -9.74 -2.92
CA SER A 185 3.04 -9.79 -2.04
C SER A 185 3.75 -11.15 -2.09
N CYS A 186 2.97 -12.22 -2.08
CA CYS A 186 3.48 -13.59 -2.21
C CYS A 186 4.19 -13.80 -3.55
N ASN A 187 3.57 -13.43 -4.66
CA ASN A 187 4.14 -13.63 -6.00
C ASN A 187 5.36 -12.73 -6.23
N ILE A 188 5.33 -11.47 -5.82
CA ILE A 188 6.48 -10.57 -5.90
C ILE A 188 7.67 -11.15 -5.13
N SER A 189 7.44 -11.68 -3.93
CA SER A 189 8.52 -12.29 -3.13
C SER A 189 9.09 -13.56 -3.76
N LYS A 190 8.28 -14.31 -4.53
CA LYS A 190 8.76 -15.46 -5.31
C LYS A 190 9.56 -15.06 -6.54
N TYR A 191 9.08 -14.05 -7.29
CA TYR A 191 9.78 -13.57 -8.48
C TYR A 191 11.09 -12.85 -8.13
N TYR A 192 11.13 -12.20 -6.96
CA TYR A 192 12.26 -11.39 -6.51
C TYR A 192 12.70 -11.77 -5.08
N PRO A 193 13.28 -12.97 -4.87
CA PRO A 193 13.59 -13.52 -3.54
C PRO A 193 14.61 -12.67 -2.76
N ASP A 194 15.41 -11.86 -3.46
CA ASP A 194 16.40 -10.98 -2.86
C ASP A 194 15.93 -9.54 -2.64
N MET A 195 14.63 -9.28 -2.85
CA MET A 195 14.11 -7.92 -2.74
C MET A 195 13.65 -7.58 -1.32
N PHE A 196 13.08 -8.52 -0.56
CA PHE A 196 12.47 -8.32 0.75
C PHE A 196 12.92 -9.37 1.75
N ASP A 197 13.20 -8.95 3.00
CA ASP A 197 13.38 -9.87 4.13
C ASP A 197 12.09 -10.10 4.92
N TYR A 198 11.10 -9.23 4.75
CA TYR A 198 9.84 -9.31 5.49
C TYR A 198 8.67 -9.32 4.51
N VAL A 199 7.84 -10.36 4.63
CA VAL A 199 6.63 -10.54 3.81
C VAL A 199 5.44 -10.79 4.73
N GLY A 200 4.44 -9.92 4.67
CA GLY A 200 3.20 -10.02 5.43
C GLY A 200 2.01 -10.35 4.53
N LEU A 201 1.24 -11.38 4.89
CA LEU A 201 0.08 -11.82 4.12
C LEU A 201 -1.18 -11.71 4.99
N PHE A 202 -1.99 -10.66 4.75
CA PHE A 202 -3.23 -10.43 5.50
C PHE A 202 -4.41 -11.03 4.75
N SER A 203 -5.18 -11.90 5.42
CA SER A 203 -6.33 -12.60 4.83
C SER A 203 -5.97 -13.28 3.50
N ALA A 204 -4.83 -13.97 3.48
CA ALA A 204 -4.32 -14.65 2.31
C ALA A 204 -5.13 -15.93 2.03
N ALA A 205 -5.64 -16.08 0.82
CA ALA A 205 -5.99 -17.37 0.28
C ALA A 205 -4.73 -18.02 -0.30
N ILE A 206 -4.02 -18.79 0.51
CA ILE A 206 -2.89 -19.59 -0.01
C ILE A 206 -3.51 -20.79 -0.72
N MET A 207 -3.57 -20.74 -2.05
CA MET A 207 -3.95 -21.90 -2.85
C MET A 207 -2.76 -22.86 -2.87
N PRO A 208 -2.91 -24.12 -2.42
CA PRO A 208 -1.88 -25.11 -2.56
C PRO A 208 -1.67 -25.39 -4.06
N ASN A 209 -0.61 -24.90 -4.62
CA ASN A 209 -0.16 -25.30 -5.94
C ASN A 209 0.76 -26.50 -5.78
N LYS A 210 0.67 -27.49 -6.67
CA LYS A 210 1.49 -28.72 -6.65
C LYS A 210 3.00 -28.44 -6.72
N ASP A 211 3.38 -27.23 -7.18
CA ASP A 211 4.76 -26.76 -7.30
C ASP A 211 5.17 -25.78 -6.19
N ALA A 212 4.34 -25.61 -5.17
CA ALA A 212 4.66 -24.72 -4.07
C ALA A 212 5.74 -25.33 -3.18
N VAL A 213 6.94 -24.78 -3.28
CA VAL A 213 7.94 -24.91 -2.20
C VAL A 213 7.25 -24.42 -0.92
N SER A 214 7.09 -25.33 0.06
CA SER A 214 6.40 -24.99 1.30
C SER A 214 7.20 -23.93 2.06
N TYR A 215 6.62 -22.74 2.18
CA TYR A 215 7.13 -21.74 3.11
C TYR A 215 6.78 -22.17 4.54
N THR A 216 7.71 -22.85 5.19
CA THR A 216 7.48 -23.45 6.52
C THR A 216 7.65 -22.48 7.68
N HIS A 217 7.89 -21.19 7.46
CA HIS A 217 8.08 -20.22 8.53
C HIS A 217 7.32 -18.92 8.29
N LEU A 218 6.01 -18.92 8.56
CA LEU A 218 5.24 -17.73 8.87
C LEU A 218 5.39 -17.48 10.39
N THR A 219 6.41 -16.76 10.79
CA THR A 219 6.46 -16.24 12.16
C THR A 219 5.67 -14.93 12.18
N LEU A 220 4.50 -14.97 12.81
CA LEU A 220 3.85 -13.76 13.29
C LEU A 220 4.71 -13.23 14.44
N PRO A 221 5.11 -11.94 14.44
CA PRO A 221 5.71 -11.37 15.64
C PRO A 221 4.67 -11.37 16.75
N THR A 222 5.02 -12.01 17.87
CA THR A 222 4.29 -11.94 19.14
C THR A 222 4.42 -10.57 19.75
#